data_8763b5a4748a19bb030b9e8590266dc9
#
_entry.id   8763b5a4748a19bb030b9e8590266dc9
#
_cell.length_a   1.000
_cell.length_b   1.000
_cell.length_c   1.000
_cell.angle_alpha   90.00
_cell.angle_beta   90.00
_cell.angle_gamma   90.00
#
_symmetry.space_group_name_H-M   'P 1'
#
loop_
_entity.id
_entity.type
_entity.pdbx_description
1 polymer ?
#
loop_
_entity_poly.entity_id
_entity_poly.type
_entity_poly.pdbx_seq_one_letter_code
_entity_poly.pdbx_strand_id
1 'polypeptide(L)'
;MLSLCHMQTNKKTKLVVKICSILFLGTFLFCACSSRERTETSFLQAESLLEEHPDSALQLLQTLPALQELSHKESARYALLLARATDKCEKSLLPCDSLLNLALNYYDNDEKERAVALLYKGRLEIEINSTKEAIAHLQEALTILKDYPKEIEIKRHTLSSLGNLYFDVNYYDEAFKAYQELYKCCITDKDKSVALNSFSLYYCTQDQKDSAIIIQRKALDYALDSGDSSMIGISEFNLSINYDEFEEPDSALYHARNAIKWFPKGKIPGSYYGHLGSLLYERGENKDSAIYYLNKNLEDTKNIAGRGATLLSLYDIEKDLGNYKAASAYL
;
A
#
# COMPACT_ATOMS: atom_id res chain seq x y z
N MET A 1 -25.20 72.28 -32.52
CA MET A 1 -24.81 72.00 -31.11
C MET A 1 -25.20 70.56 -30.62
N LEU A 2 -26.29 69.99 -31.04
CA LEU A 2 -26.75 68.63 -30.63
C LEU A 2 -25.85 67.50 -31.13
N SER A 3 -25.19 67.55 -32.24
CA SER A 3 -24.36 66.53 -32.82
C SER A 3 -23.00 66.34 -32.10
N LEU A 4 -22.42 67.36 -31.57
CA LEU A 4 -21.16 67.34 -30.81
C LEU A 4 -21.36 66.76 -29.40
N CYS A 5 -22.53 67.00 -28.78
CA CYS A 5 -22.84 66.43 -27.46
C CYS A 5 -23.05 64.92 -27.53
N HIS A 6 -23.64 64.40 -28.66
CA HIS A 6 -23.85 62.97 -28.84
C HIS A 6 -22.54 62.19 -29.13
N MET A 7 -21.57 62.81 -29.81
CA MET A 7 -20.25 62.23 -30.06
C MET A 7 -19.36 62.20 -28.79
N GLN A 8 -19.48 63.19 -27.90
CA GLN A 8 -18.74 63.20 -26.65
C GLN A 8 -19.27 62.20 -25.60
N THR A 9 -20.59 61.95 -25.56
CA THR A 9 -21.19 60.93 -24.71
C THR A 9 -20.79 59.55 -25.16
N ASN A 10 -20.71 59.27 -26.46
CA ASN A 10 -20.31 57.98 -27.02
C ASN A 10 -18.82 57.66 -26.76
N LYS A 11 -17.92 58.65 -26.73
CA LYS A 11 -16.52 58.48 -26.39
C LYS A 11 -16.30 58.19 -24.88
N LYS A 12 -17.05 58.87 -24.01
CA LYS A 12 -16.97 58.62 -22.55
C LYS A 12 -17.53 57.24 -22.21
N THR A 13 -18.64 56.84 -22.81
CA THR A 13 -19.22 55.50 -22.59
C THR A 13 -18.28 54.39 -23.07
N LYS A 14 -17.63 54.56 -24.24
CA LYS A 14 -16.65 53.59 -24.76
C LYS A 14 -15.40 53.53 -23.86
N LEU A 15 -14.97 54.66 -23.29
CA LEU A 15 -13.84 54.67 -22.34
C LEU A 15 -14.19 53.98 -21.02
N VAL A 16 -15.37 54.20 -20.46
CA VAL A 16 -15.86 53.54 -19.25
C VAL A 16 -15.97 52.05 -19.46
N VAL A 17 -16.55 51.58 -20.58
CA VAL A 17 -16.63 50.15 -20.89
C VAL A 17 -15.25 49.51 -21.04
N LYS A 18 -14.26 50.18 -21.64
CA LYS A 18 -12.89 49.70 -21.73
C LYS A 18 -12.22 49.60 -20.34
N ILE A 19 -12.41 50.61 -19.48
CA ILE A 19 -11.87 50.58 -18.11
C ILE A 19 -12.54 49.49 -17.30
N CYS A 20 -13.85 49.31 -17.38
CA CYS A 20 -14.54 48.20 -16.71
C CYS A 20 -14.09 46.83 -17.22
N SER A 21 -13.86 46.70 -18.54
CA SER A 21 -13.33 45.43 -19.11
C SER A 21 -11.91 45.13 -18.61
N ILE A 22 -11.03 46.14 -18.50
CA ILE A 22 -9.66 45.99 -17.99
C ILE A 22 -9.66 45.64 -16.50
N LEU A 23 -10.53 46.30 -15.73
CA LEU A 23 -10.69 45.98 -14.30
C LEU A 23 -11.27 44.57 -14.10
N PHE A 24 -12.24 44.15 -14.91
CA PHE A 24 -12.82 42.84 -14.86
C PHE A 24 -11.81 41.75 -15.25
N LEU A 25 -11.01 41.99 -16.32
CA LEU A 25 -9.89 41.10 -16.68
C LEU A 25 -8.82 41.07 -15.56
N GLY A 26 -8.50 42.22 -14.96
CA GLY A 26 -7.55 42.31 -13.85
C GLY A 26 -7.99 41.50 -12.62
N THR A 27 -9.26 41.59 -12.22
CA THR A 27 -9.81 40.80 -11.10
C THR A 27 -9.83 39.32 -11.39
N PHE A 28 -10.13 38.88 -12.62
CA PHE A 28 -10.05 37.48 -13.04
C PHE A 28 -8.63 36.93 -12.97
N LEU A 29 -7.63 37.70 -13.41
CA LEU A 29 -6.22 37.31 -13.36
C LEU A 29 -5.72 37.21 -11.93
N PHE A 30 -6.10 38.11 -11.03
CA PHE A 30 -5.74 38.04 -9.62
C PHE A 30 -6.39 36.86 -8.89
N CYS A 31 -7.65 36.55 -9.16
CA CYS A 31 -8.33 35.38 -8.62
C CYS A 31 -7.70 34.06 -9.12
N ALA A 32 -7.35 33.97 -10.39
CA ALA A 32 -6.72 32.79 -10.97
C ALA A 32 -5.29 32.57 -10.43
N CYS A 33 -4.50 33.63 -10.24
CA CYS A 33 -3.19 33.54 -9.60
C CYS A 33 -3.28 33.06 -8.14
N SER A 34 -4.23 33.59 -7.38
CA SER A 34 -4.44 33.21 -5.97
C SER A 34 -4.93 31.76 -5.82
N SER A 35 -5.78 31.25 -6.74
CA SER A 35 -6.24 29.86 -6.69
C SER A 35 -5.13 28.90 -7.03
N ARG A 36 -4.31 29.18 -8.02
CA ARG A 36 -3.18 28.35 -8.45
C ARG A 36 -2.08 28.26 -7.38
N GLU A 37 -1.76 29.38 -6.72
CA GLU A 37 -0.81 29.42 -5.62
C GLU A 37 -1.30 28.58 -4.43
N ARG A 38 -2.61 28.60 -4.16
CA ARG A 38 -3.23 27.76 -3.13
C ARG A 38 -3.16 26.29 -3.46
N THR A 39 -3.42 25.89 -4.71
CA THR A 39 -3.32 24.51 -5.17
C THR A 39 -1.88 23.98 -5.04
N GLU A 40 -0.89 24.75 -5.49
CA GLU A 40 0.52 24.38 -5.36
C GLU A 40 0.95 24.22 -3.89
N THR A 41 0.54 25.13 -3.02
CA THR A 41 0.79 25.04 -1.57
C THR A 41 0.16 23.79 -0.98
N SER A 42 -1.05 23.41 -1.40
CA SER A 42 -1.72 22.18 -0.94
C SER A 42 -1.00 20.92 -1.40
N PHE A 43 -0.46 20.89 -2.63
CA PHE A 43 0.35 19.77 -3.10
C PHE A 43 1.62 19.61 -2.28
N LEU A 44 2.37 20.68 -2.05
CA LEU A 44 3.59 20.65 -1.22
C LEU A 44 3.29 20.19 0.21
N GLN A 45 2.18 20.65 0.77
CA GLN A 45 1.74 20.23 2.10
C GLN A 45 1.34 18.74 2.10
N ALA A 46 0.61 18.26 1.10
CA ALA A 46 0.26 16.85 0.97
C ALA A 46 1.51 15.97 0.86
N GLU A 47 2.50 16.38 0.04
CA GLU A 47 3.79 15.69 -0.08
C GLU A 47 4.53 15.59 1.26
N SER A 48 4.55 16.66 2.03
CA SER A 48 5.22 16.68 3.35
C SER A 48 4.53 15.76 4.39
N LEU A 49 3.23 15.52 4.22
CA LEU A 49 2.44 14.68 5.14
C LEU A 49 2.45 13.19 4.78
N LEU A 50 2.85 12.84 3.54
CA LEU A 50 2.71 11.46 3.03
C LEU A 50 3.38 10.40 3.91
N GLU A 51 4.53 10.71 4.51
CA GLU A 51 5.29 9.69 5.26
C GLU A 51 4.77 9.51 6.69
N GLU A 52 4.52 10.59 7.40
CA GLU A 52 4.17 10.53 8.83
C GLU A 52 2.66 10.58 9.08
N HIS A 53 1.91 11.23 8.18
CA HIS A 53 0.48 11.49 8.34
C HIS A 53 -0.32 11.26 7.04
N PRO A 54 -0.27 10.04 6.43
CA PRO A 54 -0.90 9.78 5.13
C PRO A 54 -2.41 10.02 5.10
N ASP A 55 -3.13 9.78 6.21
CA ASP A 55 -4.56 10.10 6.31
C ASP A 55 -4.82 11.61 6.17
N SER A 56 -3.97 12.44 6.77
CA SER A 56 -4.07 13.90 6.64
C SER A 56 -3.75 14.36 5.22
N ALA A 57 -2.74 13.74 4.57
CA ALA A 57 -2.44 13.99 3.16
C ALA A 57 -3.64 13.64 2.27
N LEU A 58 -4.24 12.47 2.49
CA LEU A 58 -5.41 12.01 1.74
C LEU A 58 -6.61 12.97 1.92
N GLN A 59 -6.91 13.38 3.15
CA GLN A 59 -7.97 14.35 3.43
C GLN A 59 -7.70 15.69 2.75
N LEU A 60 -6.47 16.21 2.81
CA LEU A 60 -6.10 17.46 2.17
C LEU A 60 -6.30 17.40 0.65
N LEU A 61 -5.87 16.32 0.01
CA LEU A 61 -6.06 16.10 -1.43
C LEU A 61 -7.54 16.08 -1.83
N GLN A 62 -8.42 15.55 -0.99
CA GLN A 62 -9.86 15.53 -1.22
C GLN A 62 -10.52 16.92 -1.12
N THR A 63 -9.84 17.92 -0.54
CA THR A 63 -10.33 19.32 -0.47
C THR A 63 -9.94 20.16 -1.68
N LEU A 64 -9.12 19.63 -2.58
CA LEU A 64 -8.66 20.34 -3.76
C LEU A 64 -9.82 20.58 -4.75
N PRO A 65 -9.68 21.60 -5.66
CA PRO A 65 -10.66 21.84 -6.70
C PRO A 65 -10.97 20.60 -7.52
N ALA A 66 -12.15 20.59 -8.14
CA ALA A 66 -12.53 19.52 -9.05
C ALA A 66 -11.48 19.35 -10.16
N LEU A 67 -11.28 18.12 -10.62
CA LEU A 67 -10.24 17.77 -11.60
C LEU A 67 -10.31 18.64 -12.88
N GLN A 68 -11.52 19.07 -13.25
CA GLN A 68 -11.77 19.93 -14.42
C GLN A 68 -11.23 21.36 -14.24
N GLU A 69 -10.96 21.78 -13.03
CA GLU A 69 -10.42 23.11 -12.72
C GLU A 69 -8.89 23.12 -12.65
N LEU A 70 -8.28 21.93 -12.63
CA LEU A 70 -6.83 21.74 -12.63
C LEU A 70 -6.28 21.72 -14.07
N SER A 71 -5.06 22.24 -14.24
CA SER A 71 -4.31 22.02 -15.49
C SER A 71 -3.93 20.55 -15.64
N HIS A 72 -3.58 20.11 -16.86
CA HIS A 72 -3.15 18.73 -17.12
C HIS A 72 -1.98 18.32 -16.20
N LYS A 73 -1.01 19.22 -15.97
CA LYS A 73 0.10 19.00 -15.07
C LYS A 73 -0.34 18.79 -13.62
N GLU A 74 -1.22 19.66 -13.14
CA GLU A 74 -1.76 19.58 -11.78
C GLU A 74 -2.62 18.32 -11.61
N SER A 75 -3.40 17.95 -12.61
CA SER A 75 -4.19 16.72 -12.60
C SER A 75 -3.32 15.46 -12.54
N ALA A 76 -2.22 15.43 -13.31
CA ALA A 76 -1.28 14.31 -13.28
C ALA A 76 -0.56 14.22 -11.91
N ARG A 77 -0.11 15.34 -11.32
CA ARG A 77 0.49 15.37 -9.98
C ARG A 77 -0.51 14.97 -8.91
N TYR A 78 -1.74 15.47 -8.99
CA TYR A 78 -2.83 15.05 -8.10
C TYR A 78 -3.04 13.55 -8.11
N ALA A 79 -3.07 12.95 -9.30
CA ALA A 79 -3.25 11.51 -9.48
C ALA A 79 -2.17 10.70 -8.74
N LEU A 80 -0.89 11.09 -8.86
CA LEU A 80 0.22 10.43 -8.18
C LEU A 80 0.14 10.59 -6.66
N LEU A 81 -0.13 11.80 -6.17
CA LEU A 81 -0.22 12.07 -4.74
C LEU A 81 -1.40 11.33 -4.11
N LEU A 82 -2.55 11.30 -4.80
CA LEU A 82 -3.72 10.58 -4.32
C LEU A 82 -3.48 9.07 -4.26
N ALA A 83 -2.87 8.49 -5.29
CA ALA A 83 -2.53 7.06 -5.30
C ALA A 83 -1.55 6.72 -4.16
N ARG A 84 -0.48 7.53 -3.97
CA ARG A 84 0.47 7.36 -2.86
C ARG A 84 -0.21 7.45 -1.50
N ALA A 85 -1.03 8.46 -1.27
CA ALA A 85 -1.74 8.63 0.00
C ALA A 85 -2.75 7.49 0.26
N THR A 86 -3.45 7.05 -0.77
CA THR A 86 -4.41 5.94 -0.71
C THR A 86 -3.70 4.64 -0.32
N ASP A 87 -2.59 4.33 -0.96
CA ASP A 87 -1.77 3.15 -0.70
C ASP A 87 -1.17 3.16 0.72
N LYS A 88 -0.61 4.29 1.15
CA LYS A 88 -0.07 4.44 2.52
C LYS A 88 -1.15 4.37 3.61
N CYS A 89 -2.41 4.65 3.28
CA CYS A 89 -3.57 4.43 4.15
C CYS A 89 -4.12 3.00 4.08
N GLU A 90 -3.45 2.08 3.41
CA GLU A 90 -3.87 0.68 3.21
C GLU A 90 -5.27 0.57 2.60
N LYS A 91 -5.64 1.52 1.72
CA LYS A 91 -6.92 1.55 1.01
C LYS A 91 -6.75 1.02 -0.41
N SER A 92 -7.84 0.49 -0.99
CA SER A 92 -7.86 0.02 -2.37
C SER A 92 -7.51 1.14 -3.35
N LEU A 93 -6.67 0.82 -4.33
CA LEU A 93 -6.28 1.70 -5.43
C LEU A 93 -7.31 1.76 -6.57
N LEU A 94 -8.34 0.91 -6.55
CA LEU A 94 -9.36 0.88 -7.61
C LEU A 94 -9.97 2.24 -7.94
N PRO A 95 -10.29 3.12 -6.96
CA PRO A 95 -10.79 4.45 -7.27
C PRO A 95 -9.78 5.35 -8.01
N CYS A 96 -8.49 5.00 -7.99
CA CYS A 96 -7.43 5.77 -8.64
C CYS A 96 -7.17 5.35 -10.10
N ASP A 97 -7.85 4.34 -10.65
CA ASP A 97 -7.54 3.77 -11.96
C ASP A 97 -7.52 4.80 -13.08
N SER A 98 -8.61 5.54 -13.24
CA SER A 98 -8.72 6.57 -14.27
C SER A 98 -7.69 7.70 -14.11
N LEU A 99 -7.35 8.04 -12.87
CA LEU A 99 -6.34 9.05 -12.55
C LEU A 99 -4.94 8.57 -12.87
N LEU A 100 -4.61 7.32 -12.57
CA LEU A 100 -3.33 6.72 -12.92
C LEU A 100 -3.16 6.66 -14.45
N ASN A 101 -4.20 6.31 -15.19
CA ASN A 101 -4.19 6.36 -16.66
C ASN A 101 -3.98 7.81 -17.19
N LEU A 102 -4.58 8.81 -16.53
CA LEU A 102 -4.34 10.22 -16.87
C LEU A 102 -2.87 10.60 -16.62
N ALA A 103 -2.29 10.19 -15.50
CA ALA A 103 -0.87 10.45 -15.20
C ALA A 103 0.05 9.77 -16.23
N LEU A 104 -0.20 8.50 -16.59
CA LEU A 104 0.56 7.77 -17.60
C LEU A 104 0.47 8.39 -19.00
N ASN A 105 -0.64 9.02 -19.33
CA ASN A 105 -0.81 9.75 -20.59
C ASN A 105 -0.13 11.13 -20.59
N TYR A 106 0.13 11.69 -19.41
CA TYR A 106 0.74 13.01 -19.28
C TYR A 106 2.27 12.93 -19.21
N TYR A 107 2.82 12.02 -18.40
CA TYR A 107 4.27 11.88 -18.21
C TYR A 107 4.90 11.07 -19.33
N ASP A 108 5.97 11.59 -19.90
CA ASP A 108 6.74 10.94 -20.96
C ASP A 108 7.51 9.71 -20.45
N ASN A 109 8.00 8.89 -21.37
CA ASN A 109 8.57 7.56 -21.10
C ASN A 109 9.85 7.58 -20.25
N ASP A 110 10.55 8.69 -20.21
CA ASP A 110 11.81 8.87 -19.47
C ASP A 110 11.67 9.67 -18.17
N GLU A 111 10.46 10.11 -17.83
CA GLU A 111 10.24 10.86 -16.59
C GLU A 111 10.07 9.95 -15.37
N LYS A 112 10.69 10.33 -14.24
CA LYS A 112 10.57 9.60 -12.97
C LYS A 112 9.13 9.49 -12.45
N GLU A 113 8.33 10.50 -12.70
CA GLU A 113 6.91 10.56 -12.35
C GLU A 113 6.11 9.45 -13.06
N ARG A 114 6.52 9.09 -14.30
CA ARG A 114 5.95 7.93 -14.99
C ARG A 114 6.26 6.64 -14.25
N ALA A 115 7.48 6.47 -13.74
CA ALA A 115 7.82 5.28 -12.94
C ALA A 115 6.96 5.17 -11.68
N VAL A 116 6.63 6.30 -11.04
CA VAL A 116 5.70 6.33 -9.90
C VAL A 116 4.29 5.92 -10.34
N ALA A 117 3.79 6.45 -11.46
CA ALA A 117 2.48 6.08 -11.99
C ALA A 117 2.39 4.59 -12.32
N LEU A 118 3.45 4.03 -12.95
CA LEU A 118 3.56 2.61 -13.28
C LEU A 118 3.61 1.72 -12.04
N LEU A 119 4.31 2.12 -10.98
CA LEU A 119 4.30 1.41 -9.71
C LEU A 119 2.87 1.27 -9.17
N TYR A 120 2.14 2.38 -9.05
CA TYR A 120 0.79 2.33 -8.48
C TYR A 120 -0.24 1.70 -9.43
N LYS A 121 -0.03 1.81 -10.75
CA LYS A 121 -0.84 1.07 -11.74
C LYS A 121 -0.62 -0.43 -11.61
N GLY A 122 0.63 -0.88 -11.51
CA GLY A 122 0.97 -2.28 -11.29
C GLY A 122 0.40 -2.82 -9.97
N ARG A 123 0.44 -2.05 -8.88
CA ARG A 123 -0.18 -2.43 -7.60
C ARG A 123 -1.70 -2.54 -7.69
N LEU A 124 -2.36 -1.62 -8.40
CA LEU A 124 -3.79 -1.71 -8.68
C LEU A 124 -4.12 -2.98 -9.48
N GLU A 125 -3.31 -3.30 -10.48
CA GLU A 125 -3.49 -4.49 -11.31
C GLU A 125 -3.29 -5.79 -10.53
N ILE A 126 -2.43 -5.79 -9.51
CA ILE A 126 -2.35 -6.90 -8.54
C ILE A 126 -3.68 -7.05 -7.79
N GLU A 127 -4.29 -5.96 -7.32
CA GLU A 127 -5.59 -6.01 -6.61
C GLU A 127 -6.70 -6.66 -7.48
N ILE A 128 -6.67 -6.43 -8.80
CA ILE A 128 -7.68 -6.98 -9.73
C ILE A 128 -7.24 -8.29 -10.41
N ASN A 129 -6.14 -8.88 -9.98
CA ASN A 129 -5.56 -10.11 -10.53
C ASN A 129 -5.16 -10.02 -12.01
N SER A 130 -4.83 -8.81 -12.53
CA SER A 130 -4.26 -8.60 -13.87
C SER A 130 -2.75 -8.81 -13.85
N THR A 131 -2.32 -10.02 -13.58
CA THR A 131 -0.91 -10.39 -13.32
C THR A 131 0.04 -9.98 -14.43
N LYS A 132 -0.32 -10.22 -15.70
CA LYS A 132 0.55 -9.94 -16.84
C LYS A 132 0.80 -8.45 -17.01
N GLU A 133 -0.22 -7.64 -16.90
CA GLU A 133 -0.17 -6.18 -16.99
C GLU A 133 0.62 -5.61 -15.81
N ALA A 134 0.37 -6.11 -14.61
CA ALA A 134 1.11 -5.72 -13.40
C ALA A 134 2.62 -5.96 -13.54
N ILE A 135 3.04 -7.15 -13.99
CA ILE A 135 4.45 -7.46 -14.25
C ILE A 135 5.04 -6.49 -15.27
N ALA A 136 4.33 -6.24 -16.38
CA ALA A 136 4.82 -5.35 -17.44
C ALA A 136 5.03 -3.92 -16.92
N HIS A 137 4.08 -3.34 -16.20
CA HIS A 137 4.17 -1.99 -15.66
C HIS A 137 5.27 -1.87 -14.59
N LEU A 138 5.39 -2.85 -13.68
CA LEU A 138 6.44 -2.84 -12.67
C LEU A 138 7.85 -2.98 -13.29
N GLN A 139 8.01 -3.80 -14.34
CA GLN A 139 9.27 -3.92 -15.09
C GLN A 139 9.62 -2.64 -15.86
N GLU A 140 8.62 -1.97 -16.48
CA GLU A 140 8.80 -0.67 -17.13
C GLU A 140 9.25 0.38 -16.11
N ALA A 141 8.61 0.44 -14.93
CA ALA A 141 9.02 1.33 -13.85
C ALA A 141 10.49 1.11 -13.45
N LEU A 142 10.92 -0.14 -13.26
CA LEU A 142 12.33 -0.45 -12.93
C LEU A 142 13.28 -0.06 -14.05
N THR A 143 12.85 -0.11 -15.30
CA THR A 143 13.66 0.28 -16.45
C THR A 143 13.91 1.78 -16.43
N ILE A 144 12.88 2.60 -16.22
CA ILE A 144 13.00 4.05 -16.07
C ILE A 144 13.89 4.41 -14.87
N LEU A 145 13.68 3.74 -13.73
CA LEU A 145 14.43 4.01 -12.49
C LEU A 145 15.94 3.72 -12.57
N LYS A 146 16.44 3.07 -13.62
CA LYS A 146 17.89 2.95 -13.85
C LYS A 146 18.55 4.31 -14.04
N ASP A 147 17.84 5.26 -14.67
CA ASP A 147 18.34 6.61 -14.94
C ASP A 147 18.12 7.55 -13.73
N TYR A 148 17.38 7.09 -12.71
CA TYR A 148 17.08 7.83 -11.48
C TYR A 148 17.62 7.12 -10.22
N PRO A 149 18.93 6.97 -10.05
CA PRO A 149 19.50 6.17 -8.95
C PRO A 149 19.23 6.74 -7.55
N LYS A 150 18.77 7.99 -7.45
CA LYS A 150 18.39 8.63 -6.18
C LYS A 150 16.97 8.27 -5.72
N GLU A 151 16.12 7.77 -6.61
CA GLU A 151 14.73 7.40 -6.32
C GLU A 151 14.67 5.99 -5.67
N ILE A 152 15.46 5.81 -4.60
CA ILE A 152 15.66 4.51 -3.94
C ILE A 152 14.34 3.98 -3.35
N GLU A 153 13.50 4.84 -2.79
CA GLU A 153 12.21 4.46 -2.20
C GLU A 153 11.28 3.85 -3.25
N ILE A 154 11.09 4.54 -4.38
CA ILE A 154 10.23 4.04 -5.46
C ILE A 154 10.77 2.74 -6.03
N LYS A 155 12.09 2.62 -6.19
CA LYS A 155 12.74 1.40 -6.65
C LYS A 155 12.48 0.24 -5.69
N ARG A 156 12.60 0.46 -4.36
CA ARG A 156 12.31 -0.56 -3.35
C ARG A 156 10.87 -1.04 -3.39
N HIS A 157 9.92 -0.10 -3.44
CA HIS A 157 8.50 -0.44 -3.51
C HIS A 157 8.18 -1.22 -4.79
N THR A 158 8.77 -0.83 -5.92
CA THR A 158 8.59 -1.54 -7.20
C THR A 158 9.16 -2.95 -7.14
N LEU A 159 10.38 -3.12 -6.61
CA LEU A 159 11.03 -4.43 -6.44
C LEU A 159 10.26 -5.33 -5.48
N SER A 160 9.76 -4.78 -4.36
CA SER A 160 8.95 -5.52 -3.40
C SER A 160 7.65 -6.00 -4.04
N SER A 161 6.92 -5.11 -4.73
CA SER A 161 5.67 -5.47 -5.41
C SER A 161 5.88 -6.52 -6.49
N LEU A 162 6.92 -6.37 -7.30
CA LEU A 162 7.26 -7.32 -8.37
C LEU A 162 7.72 -8.68 -7.81
N GLY A 163 8.56 -8.66 -6.77
CA GLY A 163 9.04 -9.89 -6.11
C GLY A 163 7.89 -10.69 -5.50
N ASN A 164 7.00 -10.02 -4.76
CA ASN A 164 5.83 -10.67 -4.19
C ASN A 164 4.90 -11.21 -5.27
N LEU A 165 4.63 -10.46 -6.34
CA LEU A 165 3.82 -10.92 -7.45
C LEU A 165 4.42 -12.15 -8.14
N TYR A 166 5.74 -12.18 -8.39
CA TYR A 166 6.40 -13.36 -8.92
C TYR A 166 6.27 -14.56 -7.98
N PHE A 167 6.39 -14.33 -6.67
CA PHE A 167 6.23 -15.38 -5.67
C PHE A 167 4.81 -15.95 -5.70
N ASP A 168 3.78 -15.11 -5.73
CA ASP A 168 2.36 -15.49 -5.75
C ASP A 168 1.97 -16.31 -6.99
N VAL A 169 2.67 -16.09 -8.11
CA VAL A 169 2.46 -16.87 -9.35
C VAL A 169 3.49 -17.98 -9.54
N ASN A 170 4.23 -18.37 -8.50
CA ASN A 170 5.20 -19.46 -8.45
C ASN A 170 6.45 -19.26 -9.35
N TYR A 171 6.78 -18.00 -9.71
CA TYR A 171 8.02 -17.64 -10.40
C TYR A 171 9.13 -17.37 -9.37
N TYR A 172 9.48 -18.40 -8.61
CA TYR A 172 10.33 -18.29 -7.42
C TYR A 172 11.75 -17.75 -7.72
N ASP A 173 12.34 -18.13 -8.84
CA ASP A 173 13.68 -17.64 -9.23
C ASP A 173 13.68 -16.15 -9.58
N GLU A 174 12.62 -15.68 -10.24
CA GLU A 174 12.41 -14.27 -10.55
C GLU A 174 12.12 -13.47 -9.27
N ALA A 175 11.31 -14.03 -8.37
CA ALA A 175 11.06 -13.45 -7.05
C ALA A 175 12.37 -13.29 -6.27
N PHE A 176 13.20 -14.32 -6.23
CA PHE A 176 14.48 -14.29 -5.54
C PHE A 176 15.42 -13.22 -6.11
N LYS A 177 15.52 -13.07 -7.43
CA LYS A 177 16.30 -11.99 -8.07
C LYS A 177 15.78 -10.60 -7.67
N ALA A 178 14.46 -10.41 -7.68
CA ALA A 178 13.85 -9.14 -7.26
C ALA A 178 14.15 -8.83 -5.80
N TYR A 179 14.07 -9.80 -4.90
CA TYR A 179 14.42 -9.65 -3.49
C TYR A 179 15.91 -9.38 -3.26
N GLN A 180 16.82 -9.98 -4.08
CA GLN A 180 18.25 -9.65 -4.02
C GLN A 180 18.50 -8.19 -4.38
N GLU A 181 17.86 -7.68 -5.44
CA GLU A 181 17.97 -6.26 -5.82
C GLU A 181 17.31 -5.34 -4.76
N LEU A 182 16.19 -5.77 -4.17
CA LEU A 182 15.54 -5.08 -3.06
C LEU A 182 16.50 -4.91 -1.88
N TYR A 183 17.15 -5.99 -1.44
CA TYR A 183 18.07 -5.95 -0.31
C TYR A 183 19.27 -5.01 -0.55
N LYS A 184 19.78 -4.93 -1.78
CA LYS A 184 20.85 -3.97 -2.15
C LYS A 184 20.41 -2.51 -2.02
N CYS A 185 19.11 -2.24 -2.10
CA CYS A 185 18.54 -0.90 -1.97
C CYS A 185 18.14 -0.55 -0.52
N CYS A 186 18.31 -1.47 0.44
CA CYS A 186 17.93 -1.24 1.84
C CYS A 186 18.91 -0.29 2.52
N ILE A 187 18.39 0.76 3.16
CA ILE A 187 19.18 1.77 3.88
C ILE A 187 19.01 1.58 5.39
N THR A 188 17.78 1.36 5.85
CA THR A 188 17.44 1.21 7.26
C THR A 188 17.36 -0.25 7.67
N ASP A 189 17.47 -0.52 8.97
CA ASP A 189 17.30 -1.87 9.51
C ASP A 189 15.87 -2.38 9.29
N LYS A 190 14.88 -1.51 9.33
CA LYS A 190 13.49 -1.83 8.94
C LYS A 190 13.44 -2.34 7.48
N ASP A 191 14.10 -1.67 6.54
CA ASP A 191 14.12 -2.09 5.13
C ASP A 191 14.78 -3.46 4.97
N LYS A 192 15.90 -3.69 5.69
CA LYS A 192 16.60 -4.98 5.66
C LYS A 192 15.73 -6.11 6.22
N SER A 193 15.01 -5.84 7.32
CA SER A 193 14.06 -6.80 7.88
C SER A 193 13.00 -7.19 6.86
N VAL A 194 12.37 -6.22 6.19
CA VAL A 194 11.36 -6.48 5.13
C VAL A 194 11.93 -7.36 4.02
N ALA A 195 13.10 -7.02 3.49
CA ALA A 195 13.71 -7.78 2.41
C ALA A 195 14.08 -9.21 2.82
N LEU A 196 14.59 -9.41 4.05
CA LEU A 196 14.95 -10.74 4.55
C LEU A 196 13.71 -11.59 4.85
N ASN A 197 12.61 -11.00 5.29
CA ASN A 197 11.34 -11.74 5.40
C ASN A 197 10.94 -12.37 4.05
N SER A 198 11.10 -11.61 2.95
CA SER A 198 10.81 -12.12 1.60
C SER A 198 11.81 -13.21 1.16
N PHE A 199 13.09 -13.08 1.51
CA PHE A 199 14.09 -14.14 1.25
C PHE A 199 13.75 -15.45 1.97
N SER A 200 13.32 -15.37 3.19
CA SER A 200 12.96 -16.56 3.98
C SER A 200 11.86 -17.37 3.28
N LEU A 201 10.84 -16.72 2.72
CA LEU A 201 9.79 -17.37 1.95
C LEU A 201 10.35 -18.18 0.77
N TYR A 202 11.32 -17.65 0.03
CA TYR A 202 11.96 -18.39 -1.06
C TYR A 202 12.64 -19.65 -0.55
N TYR A 203 13.41 -19.60 0.54
CA TYR A 203 14.08 -20.76 1.09
C TYR A 203 13.10 -21.82 1.61
N CYS A 204 11.93 -21.42 2.11
CA CYS A 204 10.86 -22.35 2.45
C CYS A 204 10.36 -23.11 1.22
N THR A 205 10.12 -22.43 0.09
CA THR A 205 9.67 -23.11 -1.15
C THR A 205 10.71 -24.07 -1.74
N GLN A 206 11.99 -23.92 -1.36
CA GLN A 206 13.08 -24.80 -1.75
C GLN A 206 13.36 -25.92 -0.73
N ASP A 207 12.53 -26.06 0.30
CA ASP A 207 12.71 -27.00 1.43
C ASP A 207 14.09 -26.84 2.12
N GLN A 208 14.62 -25.61 2.14
CA GLN A 208 15.91 -25.28 2.74
C GLN A 208 15.72 -24.73 4.16
N LYS A 209 15.30 -25.60 5.08
CA LYS A 209 14.96 -25.27 6.47
C LYS A 209 15.98 -24.39 7.16
N ASP A 210 17.26 -24.81 7.19
CA ASP A 210 18.30 -24.06 7.93
C ASP A 210 18.47 -22.66 7.36
N SER A 211 18.47 -22.53 6.02
CA SER A 211 18.56 -21.23 5.36
C SER A 211 17.37 -20.33 5.67
N ALA A 212 16.15 -20.87 5.61
CA ALA A 212 14.92 -20.14 5.92
C ALA A 212 14.94 -19.60 7.36
N ILE A 213 15.26 -20.44 8.34
CA ILE A 213 15.30 -20.08 9.76
C ILE A 213 16.42 -19.06 10.05
N ILE A 214 17.64 -19.27 9.51
CA ILE A 214 18.75 -18.32 9.69
C ILE A 214 18.41 -16.95 9.15
N ILE A 215 17.86 -16.89 7.93
CA ILE A 215 17.49 -15.62 7.30
C ILE A 215 16.35 -14.96 8.05
N GLN A 216 15.35 -15.73 8.49
CA GLN A 216 14.21 -15.17 9.22
C GLN A 216 14.61 -14.66 10.62
N ARG A 217 15.54 -15.33 11.32
CA ARG A 217 16.10 -14.81 12.57
C ARG A 217 16.86 -13.51 12.35
N LYS A 218 17.65 -13.43 11.29
CA LYS A 218 18.33 -12.17 10.92
C LYS A 218 17.34 -11.05 10.58
N ALA A 219 16.19 -11.37 9.97
CA ALA A 219 15.12 -10.40 9.75
C ALA A 219 14.56 -9.89 11.09
N LEU A 220 14.36 -10.79 12.06
CA LEU A 220 13.92 -10.41 13.41
C LEU A 220 14.96 -9.54 14.14
N ASP A 221 16.26 -9.84 14.03
CA ASP A 221 17.32 -9.02 14.63
C ASP A 221 17.26 -7.58 14.09
N TYR A 222 17.14 -7.40 12.78
CA TYR A 222 16.97 -6.07 12.19
C TYR A 222 15.64 -5.39 12.57
N ALA A 223 14.57 -6.16 12.75
CA ALA A 223 13.30 -5.61 13.23
C ALA A 223 13.45 -5.08 14.67
N LEU A 224 14.15 -5.83 15.56
CA LEU A 224 14.46 -5.42 16.92
C LEU A 224 15.34 -4.16 16.94
N ASP A 225 16.39 -4.12 16.12
CA ASP A 225 17.28 -2.96 16.02
C ASP A 225 16.54 -1.70 15.50
N SER A 226 15.55 -1.88 14.63
CA SER A 226 14.71 -0.77 14.15
C SER A 226 13.77 -0.18 15.20
N GLY A 227 13.44 -0.94 16.25
CA GLY A 227 12.46 -0.58 17.28
C GLY A 227 11.01 -0.53 16.80
N ASP A 228 10.73 -0.92 15.55
CA ASP A 228 9.37 -0.93 15.00
C ASP A 228 8.61 -2.18 15.47
N SER A 229 7.69 -1.97 16.42
CA SER A 229 6.94 -3.05 17.04
C SER A 229 6.10 -3.89 16.05
N SER A 230 5.59 -3.27 14.99
CA SER A 230 4.85 -3.99 13.95
C SER A 230 5.79 -4.89 13.14
N MET A 231 6.99 -4.41 12.80
CA MET A 231 8.00 -5.22 12.09
C MET A 231 8.50 -6.40 12.94
N ILE A 232 8.68 -6.19 14.25
CA ILE A 232 9.02 -7.27 15.16
C ILE A 232 7.91 -8.33 15.17
N GLY A 233 6.66 -7.91 15.29
CA GLY A 233 5.50 -8.79 15.22
C GLY A 233 5.40 -9.57 13.90
N ILE A 234 5.67 -8.93 12.76
CA ILE A 234 5.72 -9.58 11.45
C ILE A 234 6.83 -10.63 11.39
N SER A 235 8.04 -10.28 11.85
CA SER A 235 9.19 -11.21 11.81
C SER A 235 8.99 -12.41 12.73
N GLU A 236 8.39 -12.21 13.91
CA GLU A 236 7.98 -13.28 14.83
C GLU A 236 6.92 -14.18 14.19
N PHE A 237 5.93 -13.60 13.52
CA PHE A 237 4.90 -14.37 12.80
C PHE A 237 5.50 -15.23 11.69
N ASN A 238 6.39 -14.67 10.88
CA ASN A 238 7.05 -15.41 9.81
C ASN A 238 7.93 -16.54 10.36
N LEU A 239 8.60 -16.34 11.51
CA LEU A 239 9.29 -17.45 12.21
C LEU A 239 8.32 -18.54 12.64
N SER A 240 7.15 -18.16 13.14
CA SER A 240 6.12 -19.12 13.50
C SER A 240 5.67 -19.97 12.30
N ILE A 241 5.40 -19.33 11.15
CA ILE A 241 5.05 -20.03 9.92
C ILE A 241 6.18 -20.97 9.48
N ASN A 242 7.43 -20.50 9.49
CA ASN A 242 8.58 -21.32 9.07
C ASN A 242 8.74 -22.56 9.96
N TYR A 243 8.60 -22.42 11.28
CA TYR A 243 8.69 -23.52 12.21
C TYR A 243 7.51 -24.50 12.09
N ASP A 244 6.32 -24.00 11.79
CA ASP A 244 5.14 -24.81 11.54
C ASP A 244 5.32 -25.65 10.26
N GLU A 245 5.73 -25.03 9.18
CA GLU A 245 6.03 -25.68 7.90
C GLU A 245 7.11 -26.78 8.03
N PHE A 246 8.04 -26.61 8.94
CA PHE A 246 9.10 -27.59 9.21
C PHE A 246 8.78 -28.53 10.37
N GLU A 247 7.52 -28.66 10.76
CA GLU A 247 7.03 -29.58 11.79
C GLU A 247 7.71 -29.37 13.17
N GLU A 248 8.00 -28.12 13.53
CA GLU A 248 8.50 -27.72 14.86
C GLU A 248 7.43 -26.95 15.66
N PRO A 249 6.36 -27.61 16.11
CA PRO A 249 5.18 -26.92 16.63
C PRO A 249 5.43 -26.16 17.95
N ASP A 250 6.40 -26.55 18.77
CA ASP A 250 6.76 -25.84 20.00
C ASP A 250 7.35 -24.46 19.71
N SER A 251 8.27 -24.41 18.73
CA SER A 251 8.88 -23.19 18.25
C SER A 251 7.85 -22.32 17.53
N ALA A 252 7.00 -22.92 16.68
CA ALA A 252 5.92 -22.25 16.00
C ALA A 252 4.99 -21.52 16.98
N LEU A 253 4.50 -22.25 18.00
CA LEU A 253 3.60 -21.69 19.00
C LEU A 253 4.25 -20.58 19.84
N TYR A 254 5.53 -20.71 20.19
CA TYR A 254 6.29 -19.68 20.91
C TYR A 254 6.32 -18.37 20.11
N HIS A 255 6.69 -18.45 18.82
CA HIS A 255 6.79 -17.29 17.95
C HIS A 255 5.41 -16.71 17.60
N ALA A 256 4.37 -17.54 17.41
CA ALA A 256 3.00 -17.04 17.20
C ALA A 256 2.49 -16.20 18.38
N ARG A 257 2.75 -16.66 19.62
CA ARG A 257 2.39 -15.91 20.84
C ARG A 257 3.18 -14.60 20.96
N ASN A 258 4.45 -14.58 20.58
CA ASN A 258 5.26 -13.37 20.58
C ASN A 258 4.78 -12.37 19.53
N ALA A 259 4.45 -12.82 18.32
CA ALA A 259 3.94 -11.97 17.26
C ALA A 259 2.76 -11.09 17.74
N ILE A 260 1.78 -11.70 18.41
CA ILE A 260 0.60 -10.99 18.92
C ILE A 260 0.97 -9.95 19.99
N LYS A 261 2.00 -10.21 20.82
CA LYS A 261 2.42 -9.28 21.89
C LYS A 261 3.01 -7.97 21.37
N TRP A 262 3.67 -8.01 20.22
CA TRP A 262 4.35 -6.86 19.65
C TRP A 262 3.43 -5.88 18.94
N PHE A 263 2.27 -6.33 18.43
CA PHE A 263 1.33 -5.41 17.79
C PHE A 263 0.60 -4.52 18.80
N PRO A 264 0.34 -3.25 18.46
CA PRO A 264 -0.56 -2.40 19.24
C PRO A 264 -1.96 -3.03 19.34
N LYS A 265 -2.62 -2.87 20.48
CA LYS A 265 -3.99 -3.38 20.67
C LYS A 265 -4.92 -2.85 19.57
N GLY A 266 -5.68 -3.75 18.95
CA GLY A 266 -6.63 -3.44 17.88
C GLY A 266 -5.99 -3.27 16.48
N LYS A 267 -4.69 -3.52 16.34
CA LYS A 267 -3.98 -3.51 15.04
C LYS A 267 -3.42 -4.88 14.64
N ILE A 268 -3.75 -5.92 15.37
CA ILE A 268 -3.28 -7.28 15.07
C ILE A 268 -4.12 -7.83 13.91
N PRO A 269 -3.52 -8.20 12.76
CA PRO A 269 -4.27 -8.80 11.66
C PRO A 269 -4.93 -10.12 12.08
N GLY A 270 -6.15 -10.36 11.61
CA GLY A 270 -6.93 -11.56 11.96
C GLY A 270 -6.20 -12.87 11.67
N SER A 271 -5.42 -12.92 10.57
CA SER A 271 -4.61 -14.09 10.20
C SER A 271 -3.64 -14.55 11.30
N TYR A 272 -3.12 -13.63 12.11
CA TYR A 272 -2.22 -13.96 13.24
C TYR A 272 -2.97 -14.70 14.34
N TYR A 273 -4.20 -14.27 14.62
CA TYR A 273 -5.09 -14.99 15.53
C TYR A 273 -5.48 -16.36 14.97
N GLY A 274 -5.79 -16.42 13.65
CA GLY A 274 -6.14 -17.67 12.98
C GLY A 274 -5.02 -18.72 13.11
N HIS A 275 -3.80 -18.34 12.78
CA HIS A 275 -2.63 -19.22 12.88
C HIS A 275 -2.38 -19.69 14.31
N LEU A 276 -2.40 -18.77 15.31
CA LEU A 276 -2.26 -19.16 16.72
C LEU A 276 -3.39 -20.11 17.16
N GLY A 277 -4.63 -19.88 16.72
CA GLY A 277 -5.76 -20.75 17.05
C GLY A 277 -5.60 -22.16 16.47
N SER A 278 -5.12 -22.27 15.23
CA SER A 278 -4.84 -23.58 14.58
C SER A 278 -3.72 -24.34 15.33
N LEU A 279 -2.60 -23.66 15.61
CA LEU A 279 -1.49 -24.27 16.37
C LEU A 279 -1.91 -24.79 17.76
N LEU A 280 -2.74 -24.04 18.48
CA LEU A 280 -3.27 -24.46 19.79
C LEU A 280 -4.14 -25.72 19.67
N TYR A 281 -4.96 -25.81 18.63
CA TYR A 281 -5.80 -26.97 18.39
C TYR A 281 -4.98 -28.21 18.00
N GLU A 282 -4.07 -28.10 17.05
CA GLU A 282 -3.22 -29.20 16.57
C GLU A 282 -2.36 -29.80 17.68
N ARG A 283 -1.92 -28.98 18.62
CA ARG A 283 -1.16 -29.45 19.78
C ARG A 283 -2.04 -30.05 20.87
N GLY A 284 -3.35 -30.03 20.73
CA GLY A 284 -4.25 -30.48 21.79
C GLY A 284 -4.21 -29.62 23.04
N GLU A 285 -3.72 -28.37 22.95
CA GLU A 285 -3.77 -27.40 24.05
C GLU A 285 -5.21 -26.92 24.28
N ASN A 286 -5.40 -25.95 25.18
CA ASN A 286 -6.71 -25.44 25.57
C ASN A 286 -7.61 -25.11 24.36
N LYS A 287 -8.62 -26.00 24.09
CA LYS A 287 -9.56 -25.87 22.99
C LYS A 287 -10.39 -24.55 23.07
N ASP A 288 -10.69 -24.07 24.27
CA ASP A 288 -11.41 -22.80 24.46
C ASP A 288 -10.57 -21.62 23.95
N SER A 289 -9.25 -21.66 24.19
CA SER A 289 -8.32 -20.65 23.64
C SER A 289 -8.22 -20.73 22.13
N ALA A 290 -8.19 -21.92 21.55
CA ALA A 290 -8.21 -22.12 20.09
C ALA A 290 -9.47 -21.52 19.47
N ILE A 291 -10.65 -21.83 20.02
CA ILE A 291 -11.94 -21.28 19.59
C ILE A 291 -11.95 -19.75 19.72
N TYR A 292 -11.42 -19.20 20.80
CA TYR A 292 -11.35 -17.75 21.01
C TYR A 292 -10.55 -17.06 19.90
N TYR A 293 -9.34 -17.56 19.59
CA TYR A 293 -8.48 -16.95 18.58
C TYR A 293 -9.02 -17.14 17.15
N LEU A 294 -9.60 -18.30 16.84
CA LEU A 294 -10.24 -18.54 15.54
C LEU A 294 -11.45 -17.60 15.32
N ASN A 295 -12.25 -17.35 16.35
CA ASN A 295 -13.35 -16.38 16.27
C ASN A 295 -12.82 -14.95 16.06
N LYS A 296 -11.68 -14.57 16.69
CA LYS A 296 -11.02 -13.29 16.42
C LYS A 296 -10.59 -13.14 14.97
N ASN A 297 -10.11 -14.22 14.34
CA ASN A 297 -9.82 -14.21 12.91
C ASN A 297 -11.10 -13.94 12.08
N LEU A 298 -12.22 -14.58 12.40
CA LEU A 298 -13.48 -14.38 11.67
C LEU A 298 -14.03 -12.95 11.78
N GLU A 299 -13.79 -12.24 12.89
CA GLU A 299 -14.19 -10.84 13.06
C GLU A 299 -13.51 -9.92 12.05
N ASP A 300 -12.23 -10.18 11.73
CA ASP A 300 -11.38 -9.33 10.89
C ASP A 300 -11.29 -9.80 9.42
N THR A 301 -11.37 -11.11 9.18
CA THR A 301 -11.15 -11.69 7.86
C THR A 301 -12.32 -11.46 6.92
N LYS A 302 -12.09 -10.65 5.87
CA LYS A 302 -13.05 -10.39 4.77
C LYS A 302 -12.92 -11.40 3.62
N ASN A 303 -11.78 -12.08 3.51
CA ASN A 303 -11.51 -13.05 2.45
C ASN A 303 -12.33 -14.32 2.67
N ILE A 304 -13.09 -14.72 1.66
CA ILE A 304 -13.98 -15.91 1.71
C ILE A 304 -13.17 -17.19 1.96
N ALA A 305 -12.02 -17.35 1.29
CA ALA A 305 -11.19 -18.56 1.45
C ALA A 305 -10.62 -18.68 2.88
N GLY A 306 -10.08 -17.57 3.43
CA GLY A 306 -9.57 -17.53 4.80
C GLY A 306 -10.68 -17.77 5.84
N ARG A 307 -11.87 -17.24 5.62
CA ARG A 307 -13.04 -17.55 6.46
C ARG A 307 -13.41 -19.02 6.41
N GLY A 308 -13.41 -19.63 5.21
CA GLY A 308 -13.73 -21.06 5.03
C GLY A 308 -12.79 -21.95 5.82
N ALA A 309 -11.49 -21.74 5.74
CA ALA A 309 -10.50 -22.50 6.51
C ALA A 309 -10.74 -22.38 8.03
N THR A 310 -10.98 -21.16 8.53
CA THR A 310 -11.24 -20.92 9.96
C THR A 310 -12.53 -21.58 10.43
N LEU A 311 -13.60 -21.52 9.62
CA LEU A 311 -14.86 -22.17 9.93
C LEU A 311 -14.73 -23.71 9.98
N LEU A 312 -13.93 -24.28 9.09
CA LEU A 312 -13.60 -25.72 9.12
C LEU A 312 -12.86 -26.09 10.42
N SER A 313 -11.85 -25.32 10.82
CA SER A 313 -11.15 -25.55 12.09
C SER A 313 -12.10 -25.49 13.29
N LEU A 314 -12.99 -24.50 13.33
CA LEU A 314 -13.99 -24.39 14.40
C LEU A 314 -14.99 -25.57 14.39
N TYR A 315 -15.42 -26.01 13.20
CA TYR A 315 -16.26 -27.20 13.04
C TYR A 315 -15.58 -28.43 13.63
N ASP A 316 -14.32 -28.68 13.28
CA ASP A 316 -13.58 -29.85 13.76
C ASP A 316 -13.37 -29.83 15.28
N ILE A 317 -13.03 -28.66 15.86
CA ILE A 317 -12.91 -28.50 17.31
C ILE A 317 -14.20 -28.81 18.04
N GLU A 318 -15.33 -28.25 17.60
CA GLU A 318 -16.64 -28.47 18.23
C GLU A 318 -17.12 -29.91 18.10
N LYS A 319 -16.83 -30.53 16.94
CA LYS A 319 -17.09 -31.94 16.70
C LYS A 319 -16.30 -32.83 17.67
N ASP A 320 -15.01 -32.54 17.87
CA ASP A 320 -14.14 -33.24 18.82
C ASP A 320 -14.56 -33.06 20.28
N LEU A 321 -15.23 -31.94 20.59
CA LEU A 321 -15.83 -31.69 21.89
C LEU A 321 -17.18 -32.39 22.07
N GLY A 322 -17.72 -33.03 21.02
CA GLY A 322 -19.06 -33.60 21.01
C GLY A 322 -20.18 -32.59 20.86
N ASN A 323 -19.87 -31.33 20.59
CA ASN A 323 -20.83 -30.24 20.44
C ASN A 323 -21.40 -30.16 19.02
N TYR A 324 -22.01 -31.25 18.53
CA TYR A 324 -22.48 -31.38 17.14
C TYR A 324 -23.42 -30.27 16.67
N LYS A 325 -24.21 -29.68 17.61
CA LYS A 325 -25.07 -28.55 17.28
C LYS A 325 -24.28 -27.28 17.01
N ALA A 326 -23.23 -27.02 17.76
CA ALA A 326 -22.34 -25.88 17.52
C ALA A 326 -21.52 -26.12 16.24
N ALA A 327 -20.97 -27.32 16.07
CA ALA A 327 -20.24 -27.70 14.86
C ALA A 327 -21.06 -27.43 13.59
N SER A 328 -22.31 -27.89 13.54
CA SER A 328 -23.18 -27.69 12.36
C SER A 328 -23.50 -26.23 12.03
N ALA A 329 -23.25 -25.28 12.94
CA ALA A 329 -23.44 -23.85 12.68
C ALA A 329 -22.27 -23.24 11.87
N TYR A 330 -21.15 -23.95 11.74
CA TYR A 330 -19.97 -23.50 10.97
C TYR A 330 -19.93 -24.03 9.53
N LEU A 331 -20.84 -24.92 9.16
CA LEU A 331 -21.01 -25.42 7.79
C LEU A 331 -22.03 -24.60 7.01
#